data_8481ff9c396150ed77a14b64be1574e9
#
_entry.id   8481ff9c396150ed77a14b64be1574e9
#
_cell.length_a   1.000
_cell.length_b   1.000
_cell.length_c   1.000
_cell.angle_alpha   90.00
_cell.angle_beta   90.00
_cell.angle_gamma   90.00
#
_symmetry.space_group_name_H-M   'P 1'
#
loop_
_entity.id
_entity.type
_entity.pdbx_description
1 polymer ?
#
loop_
_entity_poly.entity_id
_entity_poly.type
_entity_poly.pdbx_seq_one_letter_code
_entity_poly.pdbx_strand_id
1 'polypeptide(L)'
;MSIIGIVAIDKNNAIGKGGGLPWHYSADLKFFKRQTVGHACVMGRRTWLSLKKALPQRLNIVLSRESEIEARPSLITMRDKLSVLSLKDYLACDLYVIGGEQVYRTFLEEIDRWIVTEVPLAVEDADAFMPENFLSGFHLSEAVTLEDNLIVKIYERN
;
A
#
# COMPACT_ATOMS: atom_id res chain seq x y z
N MET A 1 15.30 -6.46 4.84
CA MET A 1 14.13 -5.69 4.34
C MET A 1 12.93 -6.62 4.30
N SER A 2 11.91 -6.28 5.05
CA SER A 2 10.59 -6.95 4.95
C SER A 2 9.73 -6.24 3.92
N ILE A 3 8.87 -6.99 3.24
CA ILE A 3 7.91 -6.45 2.28
C ILE A 3 6.53 -6.50 2.92
N ILE A 4 5.94 -5.34 3.11
CA ILE A 4 4.71 -5.18 3.88
C ILE A 4 3.64 -4.59 2.98
N GLY A 5 2.53 -5.33 2.80
CA GLY A 5 1.34 -4.78 2.16
C GLY A 5 0.56 -3.95 3.17
N ILE A 6 0.20 -2.73 2.81
CA ILE A 6 -0.65 -1.87 3.65
C ILE A 6 -1.82 -1.39 2.82
N VAL A 7 -3.04 -1.61 3.32
CA VAL A 7 -4.26 -1.36 2.56
C VAL A 7 -5.43 -1.07 3.48
N ALA A 8 -6.32 -0.20 3.05
CA ALA A 8 -7.63 0.00 3.68
C ALA A 8 -8.71 -0.59 2.75
N ILE A 9 -9.59 -1.40 3.31
CA ILE A 9 -10.65 -2.09 2.57
C ILE A 9 -12.01 -1.78 3.18
N ASP A 10 -13.05 -1.77 2.34
CA ASP A 10 -14.42 -1.76 2.80
C ASP A 10 -14.91 -3.19 3.10
N LYS A 11 -16.20 -3.34 3.39
CA LYS A 11 -16.80 -4.65 3.70
C LYS A 11 -16.75 -5.66 2.56
N ASN A 12 -16.53 -5.19 1.33
CA ASN A 12 -16.49 -6.00 0.12
C ASN A 12 -15.09 -6.06 -0.52
N ASN A 13 -14.04 -5.77 0.25
CA ASN A 13 -12.65 -5.71 -0.24
C ASN A 13 -12.40 -4.62 -1.28
N ALA A 14 -13.28 -3.60 -1.36
CA ALA A 14 -13.07 -2.47 -2.24
C ALA A 14 -11.94 -1.57 -1.72
N ILE A 15 -11.11 -1.07 -2.63
CA ILE A 15 -9.96 -0.23 -2.31
C ILE A 15 -9.95 1.07 -3.10
N GLY A 16 -10.84 1.23 -4.06
CA GLY A 16 -10.86 2.44 -4.88
C GLY A 16 -12.14 2.65 -5.66
N LYS A 17 -12.35 3.91 -6.03
CA LYS A 17 -13.43 4.36 -6.91
C LYS A 17 -12.94 5.60 -7.65
N GLY A 18 -13.01 5.57 -8.98
CA GLY A 18 -12.62 6.70 -9.81
C GLY A 18 -11.15 7.11 -9.69
N GLY A 19 -10.26 6.17 -9.36
CA GLY A 19 -8.82 6.43 -9.24
C GLY A 19 -8.36 6.94 -7.87
N GLY A 20 -9.26 7.05 -6.89
CA GLY A 20 -8.94 7.49 -5.54
C GLY A 20 -9.60 6.66 -4.47
N LEU A 21 -9.35 6.98 -3.21
CA LEU A 21 -10.03 6.36 -2.08
C LEU A 21 -11.47 6.88 -2.00
N PRO A 22 -12.46 6.00 -1.85
CA PRO A 22 -13.87 6.41 -1.78
C PRO A 22 -14.27 6.91 -0.38
N TRP A 23 -13.34 7.05 0.54
CA TRP A 23 -13.54 7.54 1.90
C TRP A 23 -12.39 8.43 2.33
N HIS A 24 -12.60 9.17 3.41
CA HIS A 24 -11.59 10.02 4.01
C HIS A 24 -11.64 9.90 5.54
N TYR A 25 -10.65 9.24 6.13
CA TYR A 25 -10.49 9.10 7.58
C TYR A 25 -9.12 9.60 8.00
N SER A 26 -9.06 10.67 8.77
CA SER A 26 -7.77 11.21 9.19
C SER A 26 -7.00 10.25 10.12
N ALA A 27 -7.71 9.44 10.90
CA ALA A 27 -7.08 8.41 11.73
C ALA A 27 -6.31 7.39 10.91
N ASP A 28 -6.86 6.97 9.76
CA ASP A 28 -6.20 6.04 8.83
C ASP A 28 -4.96 6.68 8.19
N LEU A 29 -5.07 7.93 7.75
CA LEU A 29 -3.94 8.65 7.17
C LEU A 29 -2.80 8.86 8.16
N LYS A 30 -3.12 9.19 9.41
CA LYS A 30 -2.12 9.32 10.49
C LYS A 30 -1.45 7.98 10.81
N PHE A 31 -2.23 6.92 10.86
CA PHE A 31 -1.72 5.56 11.06
C PHE A 31 -0.78 5.15 9.94
N PHE A 32 -1.20 5.34 8.69
CA PHE A 32 -0.39 5.09 7.50
C PHE A 32 0.95 5.82 7.57
N LYS A 33 0.92 7.10 7.91
CA LYS A 33 2.14 7.89 8.05
C LYS A 33 3.07 7.32 9.12
N ARG A 34 2.55 7.00 10.31
CA ARG A 34 3.36 6.42 11.39
C ARG A 34 4.02 5.11 10.97
N GLN A 35 3.31 4.27 10.23
CA GLN A 35 3.85 3.00 9.76
C GLN A 35 4.95 3.16 8.72
N THR A 36 4.81 4.09 7.81
CA THR A 36 5.65 4.17 6.61
C THR A 36 6.81 5.15 6.70
N VAL A 37 6.79 6.12 7.62
CA VAL A 37 7.87 7.10 7.80
C VAL A 37 9.20 6.40 8.05
N GLY A 38 10.25 6.81 7.34
CA GLY A 38 11.58 6.22 7.43
C GLY A 38 11.79 4.99 6.57
N HIS A 39 10.78 4.58 5.81
CA HIS A 39 10.81 3.40 4.96
C HIS A 39 10.63 3.75 3.48
N ALA A 40 10.62 2.75 2.62
CA ALA A 40 10.32 2.89 1.20
C ALA A 40 8.85 2.53 0.93
N CYS A 41 8.21 3.25 0.01
CA CYS A 41 6.85 2.96 -0.43
C CYS A 41 6.85 2.74 -1.94
N VAL A 42 6.39 1.57 -2.39
CA VAL A 42 6.19 1.30 -3.82
C VAL A 42 4.72 1.47 -4.17
N MET A 43 4.47 2.16 -5.27
CA MET A 43 3.14 2.49 -5.74
C MET A 43 3.08 2.44 -7.27
N GLY A 44 1.88 2.28 -7.80
CA GLY A 44 1.64 2.41 -9.21
C GLY A 44 1.54 3.87 -9.65
N ARG A 45 1.57 4.09 -10.97
CA ARG A 45 1.47 5.43 -11.54
C ARG A 45 0.18 6.16 -11.14
N ARG A 46 -0.96 5.47 -11.16
CA ARG A 46 -2.26 6.08 -10.79
C ARG A 46 -2.26 6.53 -9.33
N THR A 47 -1.71 5.75 -8.44
CA THR A 47 -1.57 6.12 -7.03
C THR A 47 -0.67 7.35 -6.91
N TRP A 48 0.46 7.36 -7.62
CA TRP A 48 1.35 8.53 -7.66
C TRP A 48 0.62 9.78 -8.13
N LEU A 49 -0.15 9.68 -9.21
CA LEU A 49 -0.90 10.81 -9.76
C LEU A 49 -2.02 11.30 -8.82
N SER A 50 -2.53 10.44 -7.93
CA SER A 50 -3.52 10.82 -6.92
C SER A 50 -2.90 11.57 -5.74
N LEU A 51 -1.60 11.45 -5.53
CA LEU A 51 -0.87 12.21 -4.52
C LEU A 51 -0.53 13.59 -5.09
N LYS A 52 -0.71 14.64 -4.29
CA LYS A 52 -0.36 16.00 -4.72
C LYS A 52 1.14 16.22 -4.71
N LYS A 53 1.87 15.44 -3.93
CA LYS A 53 3.33 15.52 -3.77
C LYS A 53 3.87 14.18 -3.27
N ALA A 54 5.18 13.98 -3.38
CA ALA A 54 5.86 12.83 -2.80
C ALA A 54 5.58 12.72 -1.30
N LEU A 55 5.48 11.50 -0.79
CA LEU A 55 5.30 11.24 0.63
C LEU A 55 6.56 11.69 1.38
N PRO A 56 6.46 12.65 2.32
CA PRO A 56 7.63 13.15 3.04
C PRO A 56 8.30 12.08 3.92
N GLN A 57 9.62 12.15 4.05
CA GLN A 57 10.42 11.25 4.90
C GLN A 57 10.30 9.77 4.52
N ARG A 58 10.02 9.49 3.27
CA ARG A 58 9.94 8.15 2.69
C ARG A 58 10.61 8.12 1.35
N LEU A 59 11.19 6.98 0.97
CA LEU A 59 11.62 6.78 -0.40
C LEU A 59 10.39 6.41 -1.22
N ASN A 60 10.02 7.25 -2.18
CA ASN A 60 8.88 7.01 -3.06
C ASN A 60 9.36 6.28 -4.30
N ILE A 61 8.83 5.08 -4.52
CA ILE A 61 9.14 4.25 -5.68
C ILE A 61 7.88 4.13 -6.52
N VAL A 62 7.92 4.63 -7.74
CA VAL A 62 6.80 4.51 -8.67
C VAL A 62 7.12 3.41 -9.67
N LEU A 63 6.30 2.38 -9.67
CA LEU A 63 6.39 1.28 -10.63
C LEU A 63 5.68 1.70 -11.91
N SER A 64 6.44 1.96 -12.96
CA SER A 64 5.91 2.41 -14.24
C SER A 64 6.80 1.96 -15.39
N ARG A 65 6.19 1.49 -16.46
CA ARG A 65 6.90 1.15 -17.70
C ARG A 65 7.24 2.38 -18.52
N GLU A 66 6.57 3.50 -18.26
CA GLU A 66 6.77 4.77 -18.95
C GLU A 66 7.62 5.72 -18.10
N SER A 67 8.59 6.39 -18.72
CA SER A 67 9.59 7.20 -18.03
C SER A 67 9.24 8.70 -17.95
N GLU A 68 7.96 9.04 -17.95
CA GLU A 68 7.50 10.43 -17.96
C GLU A 68 7.42 11.09 -16.58
N ILE A 69 7.87 10.41 -15.54
CA ILE A 69 7.83 10.97 -14.18
C ILE A 69 9.15 11.70 -13.95
N GLU A 70 9.05 12.99 -13.67
CA GLU A 70 10.18 13.84 -13.39
C GLU A 70 10.92 13.36 -12.12
N ALA A 71 12.23 13.20 -12.23
CA ALA A 71 13.06 12.82 -11.10
C ALA A 71 13.09 13.93 -10.04
N ARG A 72 12.90 13.56 -8.79
CA ARG A 72 12.92 14.47 -7.63
C ARG A 72 13.69 13.82 -6.49
N PRO A 73 14.18 14.61 -5.51
CA PRO A 73 14.71 14.01 -4.29
C PRO A 73 13.67 13.05 -3.64
N SER A 74 14.12 11.90 -3.17
CA SER A 74 13.29 10.84 -2.56
C SER A 74 12.25 10.21 -3.48
N LEU A 75 12.34 10.42 -4.79
CA LEU A 75 11.46 9.79 -5.78
C LEU A 75 12.28 9.07 -6.84
N ILE A 76 12.04 7.78 -7.02
CA ILE A 76 12.62 6.99 -8.10
C ILE A 76 11.54 6.25 -8.86
N THR A 77 11.77 6.04 -10.14
CA THR A 77 10.89 5.25 -11.00
C THR A 77 11.59 3.95 -11.34
N MET A 78 10.86 2.86 -11.22
CA MET A 78 11.34 1.53 -11.60
C MET A 78 10.37 0.87 -12.55
N ARG A 79 10.88 0.02 -13.45
CA ARG A 79 10.10 -0.54 -14.55
C ARG A 79 9.36 -1.81 -14.19
N ASP A 80 9.89 -2.58 -13.25
CA ASP A 80 9.36 -3.90 -12.93
C ASP A 80 9.62 -4.31 -11.47
N LYS A 81 8.95 -5.38 -11.07
CA LYS A 81 9.08 -5.94 -9.72
C LYS A 81 10.50 -6.36 -9.37
N LEU A 82 11.21 -6.99 -10.31
CA LEU A 82 12.57 -7.47 -10.04
C LEU A 82 13.53 -6.32 -9.72
N SER A 83 13.39 -5.21 -10.43
CA SER A 83 14.17 -3.99 -10.14
C SER A 83 13.90 -3.47 -8.73
N VAL A 84 12.64 -3.46 -8.30
CA VAL A 84 12.27 -3.04 -6.94
C VAL A 84 12.85 -4.00 -5.91
N LEU A 85 12.71 -5.31 -6.12
CA LEU A 85 13.22 -6.33 -5.19
C LEU A 85 14.75 -6.30 -5.06
N SER A 86 15.46 -5.87 -6.11
CA SER A 86 16.91 -5.73 -6.05
C SER A 86 17.38 -4.70 -5.03
N LEU A 87 16.52 -3.78 -4.63
CA LEU A 87 16.84 -2.76 -3.63
C LEU A 87 17.08 -3.32 -2.24
N LYS A 88 16.64 -4.55 -1.95
CA LYS A 88 16.83 -5.19 -0.64
C LYS A 88 18.31 -5.25 -0.22
N ASP A 89 19.21 -5.32 -1.19
CA ASP A 89 20.64 -5.38 -0.93
C ASP A 89 21.26 -4.01 -0.60
N TYR A 90 20.50 -2.94 -0.83
CA TYR A 90 20.98 -1.55 -0.67
C TYR A 90 20.21 -0.76 0.39
N LEU A 91 19.01 -1.19 0.75
CA LEU A 91 18.16 -0.47 1.70
C LEU A 91 18.11 -1.21 3.04
N ALA A 92 18.33 -0.48 4.12
CA ALA A 92 18.20 -1.01 5.48
C ALA A 92 16.76 -0.95 6.02
N CYS A 93 15.87 -0.24 5.32
CA CYS A 93 14.48 -0.08 5.73
C CYS A 93 13.57 -1.16 5.12
N ASP A 94 12.30 -1.17 5.55
CA ASP A 94 11.28 -2.03 4.96
C ASP A 94 10.68 -1.40 3.71
N LEU A 95 10.05 -2.23 2.89
CA LEU A 95 9.33 -1.82 1.69
C LEU A 95 7.83 -1.99 1.93
N TYR A 96 7.09 -0.90 1.85
CA TYR A 96 5.63 -0.89 1.92
C TYR A 96 5.03 -0.86 0.52
N VAL A 97 4.17 -1.84 0.23
CA VAL A 97 3.39 -1.89 -1.02
C VAL A 97 2.08 -1.15 -0.74
N ILE A 98 1.88 0.01 -1.37
CA ILE A 98 0.78 0.92 -1.01
C ILE A 98 -0.31 1.04 -2.06
N GLY A 99 -0.23 0.29 -3.15
CA GLY A 99 -1.30 0.20 -4.14
C GLY A 99 -0.93 0.79 -5.50
N GLY A 100 -1.84 0.77 -6.44
CA GLY A 100 -3.21 0.25 -6.33
C GLY A 100 -3.34 -1.24 -6.63
N GLU A 101 -4.48 -1.60 -7.14
CA GLU A 101 -4.86 -3.00 -7.37
C GLU A 101 -3.78 -3.80 -8.12
N GLN A 102 -3.26 -3.28 -9.21
CA GLN A 102 -2.25 -3.97 -10.02
C GLN A 102 -0.93 -4.14 -9.25
N VAL A 103 -0.53 -3.16 -8.47
CA VAL A 103 0.70 -3.23 -7.68
C VAL A 103 0.55 -4.23 -6.55
N TYR A 104 -0.59 -4.28 -5.87
CA TYR A 104 -0.86 -5.32 -4.88
C TYR A 104 -0.78 -6.71 -5.49
N ARG A 105 -1.38 -6.91 -6.66
CA ARG A 105 -1.33 -8.19 -7.38
C ARG A 105 0.10 -8.56 -7.76
N THR A 106 0.87 -7.58 -8.23
CA THR A 106 2.25 -7.79 -8.66
C THR A 106 3.15 -8.30 -7.53
N PHE A 107 2.96 -7.77 -6.30
CA PHE A 107 3.79 -8.12 -5.14
C PHE A 107 3.17 -9.17 -4.22
N LEU A 108 2.04 -9.75 -4.57
CA LEU A 108 1.26 -10.60 -3.68
C LEU A 108 2.08 -11.76 -3.08
N GLU A 109 2.94 -12.38 -3.87
CA GLU A 109 3.77 -13.51 -3.45
C GLU A 109 4.94 -13.10 -2.55
N GLU A 110 5.38 -11.86 -2.64
CA GLU A 110 6.52 -11.34 -1.90
C GLU A 110 6.16 -10.72 -0.55
N ILE A 111 4.87 -10.48 -0.31
CA ILE A 111 4.42 -9.86 0.95
C ILE A 111 4.71 -10.77 2.13
N ASP A 112 5.43 -10.26 3.12
CA ASP A 112 5.73 -10.96 4.38
C ASP A 112 4.67 -10.71 5.44
N ARG A 113 4.06 -9.53 5.42
CA ARG A 113 3.07 -9.07 6.39
C ARG A 113 2.04 -8.20 5.70
N TRP A 114 0.78 -8.33 6.11
CA TRP A 114 -0.29 -7.41 5.71
C TRP A 114 -0.74 -6.56 6.88
N ILE A 115 -0.89 -5.27 6.65
CA ILE A 115 -1.53 -4.32 7.57
C ILE A 115 -2.81 -3.86 6.88
N VAL A 116 -3.95 -4.31 7.39
CA VAL A 116 -5.25 -4.12 6.75
C VAL A 116 -6.14 -3.28 7.66
N THR A 117 -6.53 -2.10 7.21
CA THR A 117 -7.54 -1.28 7.87
C THR A 117 -8.91 -1.65 7.34
N GLU A 118 -9.78 -2.10 8.21
CA GLU A 118 -11.19 -2.38 7.89
C GLU A 118 -12.02 -1.14 8.11
N VAL A 119 -12.63 -0.64 7.04
CA VAL A 119 -13.47 0.55 7.04
C VAL A 119 -14.95 0.11 7.16
N PRO A 120 -15.73 0.71 8.07
CA PRO A 120 -17.11 0.27 8.33
C PRO A 120 -18.11 0.77 7.29
N LEU A 121 -17.79 0.61 6.02
CA LEU A 121 -18.59 1.03 4.88
C LEU A 121 -18.71 -0.10 3.86
N ALA A 122 -19.73 0.00 3.01
CA ALA A 122 -19.83 -0.76 1.76
C ALA A 122 -19.98 0.27 0.65
N VAL A 123 -18.94 0.47 -0.15
CA VAL A 123 -18.91 1.50 -1.19
C VAL A 123 -19.71 1.04 -2.41
N GLU A 124 -20.69 1.85 -2.82
CA GLU A 124 -21.41 1.61 -4.07
C GLU A 124 -20.53 1.95 -5.27
N ASP A 125 -20.63 1.13 -6.31
CA ASP A 125 -19.91 1.33 -7.57
C ASP A 125 -18.40 1.45 -7.43
N ALA A 126 -17.80 0.76 -6.45
CA ALA A 126 -16.34 0.65 -6.36
C ALA A 126 -15.81 -0.07 -7.60
N ASP A 127 -14.64 0.35 -8.08
CA ASP A 127 -14.05 -0.15 -9.32
C ASP A 127 -12.67 -0.79 -9.13
N ALA A 128 -12.13 -0.78 -7.92
CA ALA A 128 -10.89 -1.45 -7.60
C ALA A 128 -11.06 -2.27 -6.32
N PHE A 129 -10.55 -3.49 -6.32
CA PHE A 129 -10.73 -4.45 -5.24
C PHE A 129 -9.44 -5.22 -4.96
N MET A 130 -9.28 -5.67 -3.72
CA MET A 130 -8.27 -6.66 -3.40
C MET A 130 -8.69 -8.03 -3.95
N PRO A 131 -7.74 -8.90 -4.34
CA PRO A 131 -8.06 -10.29 -4.65
C PRO A 131 -8.76 -10.97 -3.48
N GLU A 132 -9.78 -11.80 -3.74
CA GLU A 132 -10.55 -12.47 -2.69
C GLU A 132 -9.69 -13.21 -1.68
N ASN A 133 -8.61 -13.83 -2.14
CA ASN A 133 -7.74 -14.69 -1.33
C ASN A 133 -6.39 -14.04 -0.99
N PHE A 134 -6.32 -12.71 -0.94
CA PHE A 134 -5.03 -12.05 -0.69
C PHE A 134 -4.43 -12.37 0.68
N LEU A 135 -5.25 -12.80 1.64
CA LEU A 135 -4.80 -13.21 2.97
C LEU A 135 -4.57 -14.72 3.11
N SER A 136 -4.70 -15.47 2.02
CA SER A 136 -4.40 -16.90 2.03
C SER A 136 -2.93 -17.13 2.36
N GLY A 137 -2.64 -18.03 3.31
CA GLY A 137 -1.27 -18.26 3.77
C GLY A 137 -0.81 -17.30 4.87
N PHE A 138 -1.72 -16.52 5.42
CA PHE A 138 -1.45 -15.61 6.54
C PHE A 138 -2.34 -15.93 7.73
N HIS A 139 -1.88 -15.56 8.92
CA HIS A 139 -2.69 -15.64 10.13
C HIS A 139 -2.75 -14.27 10.82
N LEU A 140 -3.87 -14.01 11.48
CA LEU A 140 -4.05 -12.78 12.26
C LEU A 140 -3.14 -12.81 13.49
N SER A 141 -2.24 -11.84 13.60
CA SER A 141 -1.31 -11.71 14.74
C SER A 141 -1.75 -10.63 15.72
N GLU A 142 -2.37 -9.54 15.25
CA GLU A 142 -2.75 -8.42 16.09
C GLU A 142 -3.94 -7.69 15.49
N ALA A 143 -4.78 -7.10 16.35
CA ALA A 143 -5.86 -6.20 15.96
C ALA A 143 -5.83 -4.95 16.85
N VAL A 144 -5.92 -3.78 16.22
CA VAL A 144 -5.89 -2.48 16.90
C VAL A 144 -7.11 -1.68 16.46
N THR A 145 -7.80 -1.07 17.42
CA THR A 145 -8.91 -0.16 17.11
C THR A 145 -8.40 1.27 17.03
N LEU A 146 -8.69 1.94 15.93
CA LEU A 146 -8.44 3.36 15.75
C LEU A 146 -9.73 4.15 15.99
N GLU A 147 -9.65 5.48 15.92
CA GLU A 147 -10.83 6.35 15.93
C GLU A 147 -11.76 6.03 14.74
N ASP A 148 -13.01 6.50 14.79
CA ASP A 148 -14.04 6.34 13.75
C ASP A 148 -14.41 4.87 13.45
N ASN A 149 -14.29 3.99 14.45
CA ASN A 149 -14.60 2.55 14.32
C ASN A 149 -13.73 1.83 13.28
N LEU A 150 -12.56 2.38 12.97
CA LEU A 150 -11.59 1.70 12.13
C LEU A 150 -10.88 0.60 12.91
N ILE A 151 -10.74 -0.55 12.32
CA ILE A 151 -10.02 -1.68 12.90
C ILE A 151 -8.84 -2.00 11.99
N VAL A 152 -7.63 -1.96 12.55
CA VAL A 152 -6.42 -2.39 11.86
C VAL A 152 -6.09 -3.80 12.28
N LYS A 153 -5.96 -4.69 11.30
CA LYS A 153 -5.56 -6.07 11.51
C LYS A 153 -4.21 -6.33 10.87
N ILE A 154 -3.33 -6.97 11.63
CA ILE A 154 -1.99 -7.31 11.17
C ILE A 154 -1.93 -8.81 10.98
N TYR A 155 -1.54 -9.23 9.78
CA TYR A 155 -1.43 -10.61 9.38
C TYR A 155 0.01 -10.95 9.06
N GLU A 156 0.51 -12.04 9.62
CA GLU A 156 1.86 -12.54 9.36
C GLU A 156 1.78 -13.77 8.45
N ARG A 157 2.77 -13.92 7.58
CA ARG A 157 2.85 -15.12 6.74
C ARG A 157 3.11 -16.36 7.61
N ASN A 158 2.42 -17.44 7.30
CA ASN A 158 2.57 -18.72 8.00
C ASN A 158 3.95 -19.37 7.78
#